data_e07d9802979aa47af01c51b4ec92af6f
#
_entry.id   e07d9802979aa47af01c51b4ec92af6f
#
_cell.length_a   1.000
_cell.length_b   1.000
_cell.length_c   1.000
_cell.angle_alpha   90.00
_cell.angle_beta   90.00
_cell.angle_gamma   90.00
#
_symmetry.space_group_name_H-M   'P 1'
#
loop_
_entity.id
_entity.type
_entity.pdbx_description
1 polymer ?
#
loop_
_entity_poly.entity_id
_entity_poly.type
_entity_poly.pdbx_seq_one_letter_code
_entity_poly.pdbx_strand_id
1 'polypeptide(L)'
;AIIELGTNSPGEIAELCSITNPNYGLITNIGKEHLEGFVTLEAVAKEESEIYHYLLKNKGTAFINADDDWLSRMSRGLENKVLFTKADCKIETLVPTIQFSYKNVSFTSSLMGDYNLDNILTAIAIGEHLKVDLQDIRDGIAEYQPDNNRSQLIQKGTNTILLDAYNANPSSMQVAISNFAKMPQIQKVLILGDMFEMGPTANQEHDELLQWCTQFGFTKIYTLGDHFAAISVNSDISTPSSMEKLGEEIKTVDYQNTAFLIKGSRGMKMERVVDYL
;
A
#
# COMPACT_ATOMS: atom_id res chain seq x y z
N ALA A 1 -2.14 -9.53 21.86
CA ALA A 1 -1.42 -9.83 20.62
C ALA A 1 -2.16 -9.18 19.44
N ILE A 2 -1.41 -8.77 18.42
CA ILE A 2 -1.94 -8.35 17.11
C ILE A 2 -1.53 -9.45 16.13
N ILE A 3 -2.49 -9.98 15.38
CA ILE A 3 -2.28 -11.08 14.44
C ILE A 3 -2.81 -10.64 13.08
N GLU A 4 -1.96 -10.71 12.05
CA GLU A 4 -2.35 -10.50 10.66
C GLU A 4 -2.94 -11.80 10.13
N LEU A 5 -4.15 -11.71 9.54
CA LEU A 5 -4.81 -12.79 8.84
C LEU A 5 -4.77 -12.49 7.36
N GLY A 6 -4.38 -13.44 6.55
CA GLY A 6 -4.36 -13.33 5.10
C GLY A 6 -5.11 -14.49 4.46
N THR A 7 -5.61 -14.28 3.24
CA THR A 7 -6.35 -15.29 2.50
C THR A 7 -5.94 -15.34 1.02
N ASN A 8 -5.94 -16.55 0.47
CA ASN A 8 -5.80 -16.81 -0.96
C ASN A 8 -6.99 -17.60 -1.52
N SER A 9 -7.84 -18.13 -0.63
CA SER A 9 -8.95 -19.03 -1.01
C SER A 9 -10.17 -18.84 -0.09
N PRO A 10 -11.39 -19.08 -0.59
CA PRO A 10 -12.61 -18.96 0.22
C PRO A 10 -12.60 -19.84 1.47
N GLY A 11 -12.98 -19.26 2.62
CA GLY A 11 -13.12 -19.93 3.91
C GLY A 11 -11.91 -19.82 4.83
N GLU A 12 -10.76 -19.34 4.35
CA GLU A 12 -9.52 -19.25 5.15
C GLU A 12 -9.65 -18.22 6.29
N ILE A 13 -10.28 -17.06 6.05
CA ILE A 13 -10.49 -16.07 7.13
C ILE A 13 -11.36 -16.63 8.25
N ALA A 14 -12.42 -17.37 7.92
CA ALA A 14 -13.27 -18.02 8.93
C ALA A 14 -12.48 -19.05 9.75
N GLU A 15 -11.63 -19.86 9.11
CA GLU A 15 -10.76 -20.82 9.78
C GLU A 15 -9.75 -20.12 10.69
N LEU A 16 -9.03 -19.11 10.17
CA LEU A 16 -8.05 -18.35 10.93
C LEU A 16 -8.68 -17.61 12.12
N CYS A 17 -9.89 -17.08 11.99
CA CYS A 17 -10.65 -16.53 13.11
C CYS A 17 -10.97 -17.58 14.17
N SER A 18 -11.27 -18.82 13.77
CA SER A 18 -11.52 -19.91 14.72
C SER A 18 -10.28 -20.30 15.54
N ILE A 19 -9.10 -20.16 14.96
CA ILE A 19 -7.80 -20.43 15.58
C ILE A 19 -7.39 -19.27 16.51
N THR A 20 -7.48 -18.04 16.01
CA THR A 20 -6.99 -16.85 16.72
C THR A 20 -7.95 -16.31 17.77
N ASN A 21 -9.24 -16.62 17.65
CA ASN A 21 -10.32 -16.21 18.54
C ASN A 21 -10.29 -14.70 18.85
N PRO A 22 -10.36 -13.81 17.84
CA PRO A 22 -10.16 -12.39 18.01
C PRO A 22 -11.30 -11.72 18.80
N ASN A 23 -10.94 -10.85 19.76
CA ASN A 23 -11.90 -9.97 20.44
C ASN A 23 -12.14 -8.68 19.67
N TYR A 24 -11.13 -8.28 18.88
CA TYR A 24 -11.12 -7.10 18.03
C TYR A 24 -10.71 -7.49 16.62
N GLY A 25 -11.22 -6.79 15.64
CA GLY A 25 -10.79 -7.00 14.27
C GLY A 25 -10.98 -5.76 13.41
N LEU A 26 -10.22 -5.72 12.34
CA LEU A 26 -10.34 -4.71 11.30
C LEU A 26 -10.00 -5.34 9.94
N ILE A 27 -10.52 -4.73 8.90
CA ILE A 27 -10.06 -4.92 7.52
C ILE A 27 -9.46 -3.58 7.11
N THR A 28 -8.25 -3.59 6.57
CA THR A 28 -7.54 -2.35 6.22
C THR A 28 -8.17 -1.65 5.03
N ASN A 29 -8.43 -2.39 3.98
CA ASN A 29 -9.12 -1.96 2.74
C ASN A 29 -9.57 -3.19 1.94
N ILE A 30 -10.40 -2.99 0.93
CA ILE A 30 -10.76 -3.99 -0.07
C ILE A 30 -10.14 -3.56 -1.41
N GLY A 31 -9.27 -4.38 -1.96
CA GLY A 31 -8.54 -4.12 -3.20
C GLY A 31 -8.55 -5.29 -4.18
N LYS A 32 -8.08 -5.05 -5.41
CA LYS A 32 -7.84 -6.10 -6.41
C LYS A 32 -6.59 -6.89 -6.00
N GLU A 33 -6.74 -7.86 -5.14
CA GLU A 33 -5.68 -8.73 -4.67
C GLU A 33 -6.12 -10.19 -4.76
N HIS A 34 -5.16 -11.12 -4.86
CA HIS A 34 -5.41 -12.56 -4.94
C HIS A 34 -6.41 -12.96 -6.04
N LEU A 35 -6.38 -12.26 -7.21
CA LEU A 35 -7.32 -12.48 -8.33
C LEU A 35 -7.25 -13.91 -8.91
N GLU A 36 -6.18 -14.64 -8.64
CA GLU A 36 -6.06 -16.05 -9.00
C GLU A 36 -7.04 -16.93 -8.18
N GLY A 37 -7.24 -16.60 -6.90
CA GLY A 37 -8.19 -17.30 -6.02
C GLY A 37 -9.59 -16.70 -6.01
N PHE A 38 -9.68 -15.37 -6.18
CA PHE A 38 -10.94 -14.61 -6.14
C PHE A 38 -11.16 -13.86 -7.45
N VAL A 39 -12.01 -14.37 -8.32
CA VAL A 39 -12.23 -13.83 -9.67
C VAL A 39 -12.78 -12.38 -9.65
N THR A 40 -13.45 -11.96 -8.57
CA THR A 40 -14.11 -10.65 -8.46
C THR A 40 -13.79 -9.95 -7.14
N LEU A 41 -13.86 -8.61 -7.15
CA LEU A 41 -13.71 -7.79 -5.95
C LEU A 41 -14.78 -8.11 -4.89
N GLU A 42 -15.99 -8.44 -5.32
CA GLU A 42 -17.08 -8.89 -4.44
C GLU A 42 -16.73 -10.18 -3.71
N ALA A 43 -16.01 -11.11 -4.37
CA ALA A 43 -15.57 -12.35 -3.76
C ALA A 43 -14.49 -12.09 -2.69
N VAL A 44 -13.53 -11.20 -2.98
CA VAL A 44 -12.54 -10.73 -1.98
C VAL A 44 -13.26 -10.09 -0.78
N ALA A 45 -14.15 -9.13 -1.03
CA ALA A 45 -14.88 -8.44 0.04
C ALA A 45 -15.69 -9.41 0.91
N LYS A 46 -16.32 -10.41 0.30
CA LYS A 46 -17.07 -11.43 1.03
C LYS A 46 -16.15 -12.26 1.93
N GLU A 47 -15.02 -12.72 1.41
CA GLU A 47 -14.06 -13.50 2.20
C GLU A 47 -13.49 -12.69 3.36
N GLU A 48 -12.98 -11.49 3.09
CA GLU A 48 -12.45 -10.62 4.12
C GLU A 48 -13.51 -10.31 5.20
N SER A 49 -14.80 -10.20 4.83
CA SER A 49 -15.88 -9.92 5.78
C SER A 49 -16.19 -11.07 6.75
N GLU A 50 -15.61 -12.26 6.56
CA GLU A 50 -15.78 -13.38 7.51
C GLU A 50 -15.30 -13.02 8.93
N ILE A 51 -14.29 -12.12 9.06
CA ILE A 51 -13.90 -11.60 10.38
C ILE A 51 -15.06 -10.83 11.03
N TYR A 52 -15.84 -10.07 10.28
CA TYR A 52 -17.00 -9.35 10.82
C TYR A 52 -18.12 -10.30 11.26
N HIS A 53 -18.36 -11.38 10.49
CA HIS A 53 -19.29 -12.44 10.87
C HIS A 53 -18.85 -13.12 12.17
N TYR A 54 -17.54 -13.39 12.31
CA TYR A 54 -16.99 -13.96 13.53
C TYR A 54 -17.18 -13.03 14.74
N LEU A 55 -16.85 -11.72 14.59
CA LEU A 55 -17.00 -10.73 15.66
C LEU A 55 -18.47 -10.55 16.06
N LEU A 56 -19.40 -10.52 15.10
CA LEU A 56 -20.84 -10.44 15.39
C LEU A 56 -21.29 -11.61 16.25
N LYS A 57 -20.91 -12.84 15.87
CA LYS A 57 -21.28 -14.07 16.60
C LYS A 57 -20.71 -14.10 18.01
N ASN A 58 -19.49 -13.58 18.20
CA ASN A 58 -18.75 -13.64 19.46
C ASN A 58 -18.81 -12.33 20.27
N LYS A 59 -19.65 -11.36 19.87
CA LYS A 59 -19.80 -10.04 20.50
C LYS A 59 -18.47 -9.26 20.58
N GLY A 60 -17.58 -9.47 19.63
CA GLY A 60 -16.34 -8.73 19.47
C GLY A 60 -16.58 -7.32 18.90
N THR A 61 -15.54 -6.51 18.84
CA THR A 61 -15.59 -5.14 18.33
C THR A 61 -14.80 -5.01 17.02
N ALA A 62 -15.38 -4.36 16.01
CA ALA A 62 -14.70 -4.05 14.77
C ALA A 62 -14.28 -2.58 14.69
N PHE A 63 -13.08 -2.31 14.16
CA PHE A 63 -12.65 -0.96 13.77
C PHE A 63 -12.93 -0.79 12.28
N ILE A 64 -13.63 0.29 11.91
CA ILE A 64 -14.16 0.48 10.55
C ILE A 64 -13.73 1.85 10.03
N ASN A 65 -13.01 1.86 8.91
CA ASN A 65 -12.83 3.07 8.13
C ASN A 65 -14.17 3.44 7.47
N ALA A 66 -14.78 4.52 7.93
CA ALA A 66 -16.09 4.97 7.44
C ALA A 66 -16.00 5.60 6.03
N ASP A 67 -14.81 5.96 5.57
CA ASP A 67 -14.57 6.50 4.24
C ASP A 67 -14.51 5.39 3.16
N ASP A 68 -14.40 4.12 3.57
CA ASP A 68 -14.44 2.98 2.66
C ASP A 68 -15.87 2.44 2.52
N ASP A 69 -16.42 2.52 1.32
CA ASP A 69 -17.79 2.09 1.02
C ASP A 69 -18.02 0.58 1.22
N TRP A 70 -16.98 -0.25 0.97
CA TRP A 70 -17.08 -1.69 1.19
C TRP A 70 -17.15 -2.00 2.67
N LEU A 71 -16.22 -1.47 3.46
CA LEU A 71 -16.17 -1.68 4.91
C LEU A 71 -17.43 -1.16 5.59
N SER A 72 -17.90 0.03 5.18
CA SER A 72 -19.15 0.61 5.68
C SER A 72 -20.36 -0.26 5.39
N ARG A 73 -20.46 -0.85 4.20
CA ARG A 73 -21.57 -1.75 3.83
C ARG A 73 -21.51 -3.08 4.58
N MET A 74 -20.34 -3.71 4.63
CA MET A 74 -20.15 -5.03 5.25
C MET A 74 -20.33 -5.01 6.77
N SER A 75 -20.04 -3.87 7.41
CA SER A 75 -20.16 -3.70 8.87
C SER A 75 -21.57 -3.34 9.36
N ARG A 76 -22.58 -3.23 8.49
CA ARG A 76 -23.93 -2.73 8.86
C ARG A 76 -24.60 -3.51 9.98
N GLY A 77 -24.40 -4.81 10.04
CA GLY A 77 -24.99 -5.69 11.07
C GLY A 77 -24.24 -5.75 12.39
N LEU A 78 -23.07 -5.14 12.51
CA LEU A 78 -22.27 -5.17 13.72
C LEU A 78 -22.86 -4.23 14.78
N GLU A 79 -23.05 -4.75 16.00
CA GLU A 79 -23.50 -3.97 17.17
C GLU A 79 -22.33 -3.19 17.78
N ASN A 80 -21.17 -3.85 17.92
CA ASN A 80 -19.97 -3.26 18.52
C ASN A 80 -19.01 -2.83 17.40
N LYS A 81 -18.90 -1.54 17.16
CA LYS A 81 -17.94 -0.99 16.18
C LYS A 81 -17.43 0.39 16.61
N VAL A 82 -16.19 0.63 16.25
CA VAL A 82 -15.51 1.92 16.37
C VAL A 82 -15.30 2.45 14.96
N LEU A 83 -15.93 3.57 14.64
CA LEU A 83 -15.81 4.22 13.34
C LEU A 83 -14.71 5.27 13.42
N PHE A 84 -13.93 5.42 12.34
CA PHE A 84 -12.98 6.52 12.14
C PHE A 84 -13.07 7.01 10.70
N THR A 85 -12.72 8.26 10.49
CA THR A 85 -12.81 8.94 9.18
C THR A 85 -11.78 10.05 9.08
N LYS A 86 -11.31 10.34 7.86
CA LYS A 86 -10.47 11.52 7.57
C LYS A 86 -11.18 12.83 7.86
N ALA A 87 -12.50 12.86 7.85
CA ALA A 87 -13.29 14.05 8.16
C ALA A 87 -13.04 14.59 9.59
N ASP A 88 -12.57 13.74 10.52
CA ASP A 88 -12.21 14.14 11.88
C ASP A 88 -10.84 14.84 11.95
N CYS A 89 -10.12 14.93 10.83
CA CYS A 89 -8.78 15.46 10.74
C CYS A 89 -8.73 16.75 9.92
N LYS A 90 -7.85 17.66 10.32
CA LYS A 90 -7.41 18.75 9.46
C LYS A 90 -6.08 18.36 8.81
N ILE A 91 -6.14 17.94 7.56
CA ILE A 91 -4.97 17.52 6.78
C ILE A 91 -4.19 18.76 6.34
N GLU A 92 -2.87 18.78 6.60
CA GLU A 92 -1.95 19.83 6.21
C GLU A 92 -1.14 19.43 4.98
N THR A 93 -0.54 18.24 5.01
CA THR A 93 0.15 17.63 3.85
C THR A 93 0.12 16.11 3.93
N LEU A 94 0.20 15.48 2.76
CA LEU A 94 0.29 14.01 2.61
C LEU A 94 1.58 13.58 1.89
N VAL A 95 2.33 14.53 1.34
CA VAL A 95 3.54 14.27 0.54
C VAL A 95 4.54 15.41 0.78
N PRO A 96 5.84 15.14 1.03
CA PRO A 96 6.51 13.85 1.08
C PRO A 96 6.26 13.06 2.36
N THR A 97 5.69 13.69 3.39
CA THR A 97 5.35 13.07 4.67
C THR A 97 3.94 13.50 5.08
N ILE A 98 3.33 12.74 5.98
CA ILE A 98 1.97 13.05 6.44
C ILE A 98 2.05 13.99 7.63
N GLN A 99 1.29 15.11 7.54
CA GLN A 99 1.08 16.05 8.64
C GLN A 99 -0.39 16.41 8.70
N PHE A 100 -0.99 16.32 9.89
CA PHE A 100 -2.40 16.61 10.12
C PHE A 100 -2.65 16.94 11.60
N SER A 101 -3.81 17.52 11.88
CA SER A 101 -4.28 17.74 13.26
C SER A 101 -5.55 16.91 13.51
N TYR A 102 -5.59 16.26 14.67
CA TYR A 102 -6.72 15.48 15.16
C TYR A 102 -6.99 15.84 16.63
N LYS A 103 -8.22 16.20 16.97
CA LYS A 103 -8.61 16.67 18.32
C LYS A 103 -7.67 17.75 18.91
N ASN A 104 -7.26 18.72 18.07
CA ASN A 104 -6.31 19.79 18.39
C ASN A 104 -4.88 19.33 18.75
N VAL A 105 -4.51 18.11 18.46
CA VAL A 105 -3.15 17.59 18.55
C VAL A 105 -2.58 17.49 17.14
N SER A 106 -1.37 18.03 16.90
CA SER A 106 -0.67 17.93 15.63
C SER A 106 0.09 16.61 15.57
N PHE A 107 -0.09 15.90 14.47
CA PHE A 107 0.58 14.62 14.16
C PHE A 107 1.52 14.80 12.98
N THR A 108 2.67 14.16 13.03
CA THR A 108 3.61 14.00 11.92
C THR A 108 3.99 12.53 11.80
N SER A 109 4.19 12.07 10.57
CA SER A 109 4.66 10.71 10.32
C SER A 109 5.66 10.72 9.17
N SER A 110 6.62 9.81 9.19
CA SER A 110 7.56 9.57 8.08
C SER A 110 6.89 8.92 6.86
N LEU A 111 5.67 8.42 7.01
CA LEU A 111 4.89 7.81 5.94
C LEU A 111 4.39 8.88 4.96
N MET A 112 4.05 8.44 3.75
CA MET A 112 3.55 9.27 2.67
C MET A 112 2.24 8.71 2.10
N GLY A 113 1.36 9.61 1.70
CA GLY A 113 0.17 9.28 0.90
C GLY A 113 -1.09 9.03 1.72
N ASP A 114 -2.20 9.19 1.05
CA ASP A 114 -3.55 9.14 1.63
C ASP A 114 -3.89 7.80 2.27
N TYR A 115 -3.44 6.69 1.65
CA TYR A 115 -3.66 5.34 2.19
C TYR A 115 -2.91 5.09 3.52
N ASN A 116 -1.75 5.72 3.71
CA ASN A 116 -1.04 5.63 4.98
C ASN A 116 -1.71 6.50 6.06
N LEU A 117 -2.40 7.58 5.68
CA LEU A 117 -3.25 8.30 6.62
C LEU A 117 -4.37 7.40 7.16
N ASP A 118 -4.99 6.57 6.32
CA ASP A 118 -5.99 5.57 6.78
C ASP A 118 -5.39 4.59 7.79
N ASN A 119 -4.17 4.11 7.55
CA ASN A 119 -3.46 3.23 8.48
C ASN A 119 -3.15 3.93 9.81
N ILE A 120 -2.75 5.21 9.76
CA ILE A 120 -2.50 6.04 10.96
C ILE A 120 -3.80 6.25 11.75
N LEU A 121 -4.90 6.58 11.08
CA LEU A 121 -6.20 6.77 11.72
C LEU A 121 -6.71 5.47 12.36
N THR A 122 -6.45 4.33 11.72
CA THR A 122 -6.70 3.02 12.32
C THR A 122 -5.93 2.84 13.63
N ALA A 123 -4.64 3.17 13.65
CA ALA A 123 -3.81 3.08 14.86
C ALA A 123 -4.32 4.03 15.98
N ILE A 124 -4.73 5.25 15.61
CA ILE A 124 -5.34 6.22 16.56
C ILE A 124 -6.63 5.65 17.14
N ALA A 125 -7.53 5.15 16.29
CA ALA A 125 -8.82 4.61 16.73
C ALA A 125 -8.66 3.42 17.69
N ILE A 126 -7.70 2.53 17.41
CA ILE A 126 -7.37 1.39 18.29
C ILE A 126 -6.78 1.90 19.61
N GLY A 127 -5.80 2.80 19.55
CA GLY A 127 -5.14 3.35 20.74
C GLY A 127 -6.12 4.04 21.68
N GLU A 128 -6.98 4.92 21.15
CA GLU A 128 -8.02 5.61 21.94
C GLU A 128 -9.02 4.61 22.54
N HIS A 129 -9.46 3.62 21.78
CA HIS A 129 -10.36 2.58 22.28
C HIS A 129 -9.74 1.82 23.46
N LEU A 130 -8.45 1.53 23.38
CA LEU A 130 -7.69 0.86 24.44
C LEU A 130 -7.21 1.82 25.54
N LYS A 131 -7.63 3.09 25.54
CA LYS A 131 -7.34 4.11 26.55
C LYS A 131 -5.87 4.51 26.63
N VAL A 132 -5.14 4.44 25.54
CA VAL A 132 -3.81 5.04 25.43
C VAL A 132 -3.97 6.55 25.33
N ASP A 133 -3.11 7.30 26.01
CA ASP A 133 -3.12 8.76 25.94
C ASP A 133 -2.83 9.24 24.51
N LEU A 134 -3.54 10.28 24.06
CA LEU A 134 -3.41 10.77 22.68
C LEU A 134 -1.99 11.30 22.36
N GLN A 135 -1.26 11.79 23.36
CA GLN A 135 0.12 12.22 23.20
C GLN A 135 1.06 11.02 22.97
N ASP A 136 0.84 9.92 23.71
CA ASP A 136 1.61 8.68 23.52
C ASP A 136 1.33 8.05 22.15
N ILE A 137 0.07 8.09 21.68
CA ILE A 137 -0.28 7.66 20.32
C ILE A 137 0.44 8.52 19.29
N ARG A 138 0.45 9.86 19.45
CA ARG A 138 1.15 10.78 18.56
C ARG A 138 2.65 10.46 18.51
N ASP A 139 3.27 10.27 19.67
CA ASP A 139 4.70 10.02 19.76
C ASP A 139 5.07 8.69 19.10
N GLY A 140 4.28 7.63 19.33
CA GLY A 140 4.46 6.34 18.68
C GLY A 140 4.32 6.42 17.14
N ILE A 141 3.39 7.24 16.64
CA ILE A 141 3.24 7.46 15.18
C ILE A 141 4.44 8.25 14.62
N ALA A 142 4.94 9.24 15.35
CA ALA A 142 6.09 10.05 14.92
C ALA A 142 7.40 9.25 14.90
N GLU A 143 7.57 8.33 15.85
CA GLU A 143 8.75 7.47 15.97
C GLU A 143 8.77 6.32 14.95
N TYR A 144 7.61 5.94 14.40
CA TYR A 144 7.52 4.83 13.48
C TYR A 144 8.30 5.10 12.19
N GLN A 145 9.23 4.22 11.87
CA GLN A 145 9.97 4.21 10.61
C GLN A 145 9.74 2.86 9.92
N PRO A 146 9.25 2.85 8.67
CA PRO A 146 9.09 1.60 7.93
C PRO A 146 10.47 1.00 7.59
N ASP A 147 10.67 -0.27 7.89
CA ASP A 147 11.91 -1.02 7.65
C ASP A 147 11.69 -2.29 6.80
N ASN A 148 10.46 -2.52 6.37
CA ASN A 148 10.02 -3.74 5.72
C ASN A 148 9.69 -3.56 4.22
N ASN A 149 10.35 -2.63 3.54
CA ASN A 149 10.12 -2.28 2.13
C ASN A 149 8.68 -1.81 1.84
N ARG A 150 7.97 -1.21 2.83
CA ARG A 150 6.65 -0.62 2.65
C ARG A 150 6.73 0.89 2.83
N SER A 151 6.56 1.64 1.74
CA SER A 151 6.58 3.12 1.75
C SER A 151 7.80 3.72 2.44
N GLN A 152 8.95 3.06 2.38
CA GLN A 152 10.19 3.47 3.03
C GLN A 152 10.87 4.59 2.23
N LEU A 153 11.11 5.74 2.86
CA LEU A 153 11.88 6.84 2.26
C LEU A 153 13.37 6.68 2.58
N ILE A 154 14.20 6.60 1.53
CA ILE A 154 15.65 6.48 1.63
C ILE A 154 16.29 7.67 0.92
N GLN A 155 17.24 8.34 1.58
CA GLN A 155 18.09 9.35 0.97
C GLN A 155 19.42 8.72 0.53
N LYS A 156 19.78 8.91 -0.75
CA LYS A 156 21.05 8.43 -1.30
C LYS A 156 21.70 9.55 -2.13
N GLY A 157 22.69 10.22 -1.54
CA GLY A 157 23.23 11.46 -2.11
C GLY A 157 22.16 12.55 -2.19
N THR A 158 21.93 13.09 -3.39
CA THR A 158 20.88 14.09 -3.65
C THR A 158 19.54 13.46 -4.02
N ASN A 159 19.48 12.13 -4.17
CA ASN A 159 18.32 11.41 -4.64
C ASN A 159 17.43 10.93 -3.47
N THR A 160 16.13 10.91 -3.71
CA THR A 160 15.13 10.40 -2.77
C THR A 160 14.50 9.14 -3.33
N ILE A 161 14.55 8.04 -2.61
CA ILE A 161 14.00 6.75 -3.05
C ILE A 161 12.79 6.43 -2.17
N LEU A 162 11.64 6.22 -2.80
CA LEU A 162 10.47 5.60 -2.17
C LEU A 162 10.51 4.10 -2.48
N LEU A 163 10.94 3.30 -1.49
CA LEU A 163 10.98 1.86 -1.60
C LEU A 163 9.66 1.26 -1.08
N ASP A 164 8.89 0.66 -1.97
CA ASP A 164 7.60 0.02 -1.68
C ASP A 164 7.52 -1.36 -2.35
N ALA A 165 8.51 -2.22 -2.03
CA ALA A 165 8.79 -3.49 -2.69
C ALA A 165 8.41 -4.73 -1.86
N TYR A 166 7.46 -4.59 -0.92
CA TYR A 166 6.97 -5.73 -0.14
C TYR A 166 6.02 -6.60 -0.94
N ASN A 167 5.04 -6.00 -1.64
CA ASN A 167 4.11 -6.65 -2.55
C ASN A 167 3.56 -5.66 -3.57
N ALA A 168 2.99 -6.18 -4.67
CA ALA A 168 2.38 -5.37 -5.71
C ALA A 168 1.13 -6.03 -6.29
N ASN A 169 0.07 -5.24 -6.40
CA ASN A 169 -1.15 -5.55 -7.14
C ASN A 169 -1.62 -4.26 -7.85
N PRO A 170 -2.56 -4.32 -8.81
CA PRO A 170 -2.96 -3.14 -9.57
C PRO A 170 -3.40 -1.96 -8.71
N SER A 171 -4.20 -2.20 -7.67
CA SER A 171 -4.69 -1.14 -6.78
C SER A 171 -3.53 -0.47 -6.01
N SER A 172 -2.64 -1.25 -5.41
CA SER A 172 -1.50 -0.72 -4.66
C SER A 172 -0.48 -0.01 -5.55
N MET A 173 -0.28 -0.48 -6.79
CA MET A 173 0.56 0.19 -7.79
C MET A 173 0.00 1.58 -8.13
N GLN A 174 -1.29 1.66 -8.49
CA GLN A 174 -1.93 2.93 -8.83
C GLN A 174 -1.87 3.94 -7.68
N VAL A 175 -2.12 3.51 -6.46
CA VAL A 175 -2.05 4.37 -5.27
C VAL A 175 -0.63 4.88 -5.03
N ALA A 176 0.37 4.00 -5.05
CA ALA A 176 1.77 4.38 -4.84
C ALA A 176 2.26 5.35 -5.92
N ILE A 177 1.98 5.07 -7.19
CA ILE A 177 2.39 5.91 -8.34
C ILE A 177 1.68 7.27 -8.30
N SER A 178 0.38 7.33 -8.00
CA SER A 178 -0.36 8.59 -7.85
C SER A 178 0.22 9.49 -6.76
N ASN A 179 0.58 8.93 -5.62
CA ASN A 179 1.20 9.68 -4.54
C ASN A 179 2.63 10.09 -4.88
N PHE A 180 3.40 9.20 -5.50
CA PHE A 180 4.75 9.51 -5.98
C PHE A 180 4.77 10.63 -7.01
N ALA A 181 3.80 10.69 -7.92
CA ALA A 181 3.68 11.76 -8.91
C ALA A 181 3.56 13.16 -8.25
N LYS A 182 3.02 13.25 -7.04
CA LYS A 182 2.87 14.50 -6.26
C LYS A 182 4.14 14.92 -5.52
N MET A 183 5.21 14.11 -5.53
CA MET A 183 6.48 14.48 -4.90
C MET A 183 7.07 15.77 -5.50
N PRO A 184 7.79 16.59 -4.70
CA PRO A 184 8.23 17.92 -5.16
C PRO A 184 9.38 17.89 -6.18
N GLN A 185 10.11 16.77 -6.31
CA GLN A 185 11.21 16.65 -7.28
C GLN A 185 10.71 16.79 -8.71
N ILE A 186 11.45 17.51 -9.54
CA ILE A 186 11.14 17.68 -10.97
C ILE A 186 11.40 16.40 -11.72
N GLN A 187 12.54 15.74 -11.43
CA GLN A 187 12.88 14.46 -12.04
C GLN A 187 12.30 13.31 -11.19
N LYS A 188 11.50 12.48 -11.82
CA LYS A 188 10.83 11.34 -11.19
C LYS A 188 10.98 10.11 -12.07
N VAL A 189 11.48 9.05 -11.49
CA VAL A 189 11.75 7.78 -12.18
C VAL A 189 10.95 6.66 -11.52
N LEU A 190 10.21 5.89 -12.33
CA LEU A 190 9.57 4.67 -11.89
C LEU A 190 10.47 3.46 -12.17
N ILE A 191 10.54 2.52 -11.21
CA ILE A 191 11.21 1.23 -11.36
C ILE A 191 10.23 0.18 -10.86
N LEU A 192 9.55 -0.48 -11.81
CA LEU A 192 8.41 -1.34 -11.53
C LEU A 192 8.76 -2.80 -11.83
N GLY A 193 8.56 -3.69 -10.87
CA GLY A 193 8.63 -5.14 -11.05
C GLY A 193 7.26 -5.74 -11.28
N ASP A 194 7.20 -6.95 -11.83
CA ASP A 194 5.96 -7.68 -12.08
C ASP A 194 5.05 -7.78 -10.84
N MET A 195 3.74 -7.75 -11.11
CA MET A 195 2.69 -8.09 -10.16
C MET A 195 2.37 -9.57 -10.29
N PHE A 196 2.53 -10.31 -9.19
CA PHE A 196 2.23 -11.74 -9.14
C PHE A 196 0.76 -12.00 -8.74
N GLU A 197 0.33 -13.25 -8.86
CA GLU A 197 -1.02 -13.70 -8.46
C GLU A 197 -2.16 -13.04 -9.26
N MET A 198 -1.87 -12.62 -10.49
CA MET A 198 -2.84 -11.96 -11.38
C MET A 198 -3.62 -12.93 -12.26
N GLY A 199 -3.24 -14.23 -12.26
CA GLY A 199 -3.88 -15.23 -13.09
C GLY A 199 -3.87 -14.89 -14.59
N PRO A 200 -4.96 -15.24 -15.33
CA PRO A 200 -5.04 -15.02 -16.78
C PRO A 200 -5.01 -13.54 -17.21
N THR A 201 -5.31 -12.60 -16.32
CA THR A 201 -5.37 -11.16 -16.62
C THR A 201 -4.02 -10.45 -16.46
N ALA A 202 -2.96 -11.18 -16.07
CA ALA A 202 -1.67 -10.59 -15.74
C ALA A 202 -1.16 -9.60 -16.79
N ASN A 203 -1.05 -10.01 -18.04
CA ASN A 203 -0.52 -9.14 -19.11
C ASN A 203 -1.42 -7.92 -19.36
N GLN A 204 -2.73 -8.08 -19.28
CA GLN A 204 -3.68 -6.97 -19.43
C GLN A 204 -3.52 -5.94 -18.31
N GLU A 205 -3.47 -6.36 -17.05
CA GLU A 205 -3.31 -5.47 -15.89
C GLU A 205 -1.96 -4.72 -15.92
N HIS A 206 -0.88 -5.39 -16.40
CA HIS A 206 0.43 -4.74 -16.58
C HIS A 206 0.40 -3.70 -17.71
N ASP A 207 -0.25 -4.00 -18.83
CA ASP A 207 -0.38 -3.08 -19.98
C ASP A 207 -1.21 -1.86 -19.58
N GLU A 208 -2.37 -2.05 -18.96
CA GLU A 208 -3.23 -0.98 -18.45
C GLU A 208 -2.50 -0.07 -17.47
N LEU A 209 -1.70 -0.66 -16.56
CA LEU A 209 -0.88 0.09 -15.61
C LEU A 209 0.16 0.95 -16.34
N LEU A 210 0.90 0.41 -17.32
CA LEU A 210 1.90 1.17 -18.07
C LEU A 210 1.28 2.29 -18.89
N GLN A 211 0.18 2.03 -19.60
CA GLN A 211 -0.55 3.06 -20.32
C GLN A 211 -1.00 4.19 -19.41
N TRP A 212 -1.49 3.84 -18.21
CA TRP A 212 -1.89 4.84 -17.22
C TRP A 212 -0.69 5.63 -16.68
N CYS A 213 0.49 5.01 -16.48
CA CYS A 213 1.71 5.70 -16.04
C CYS A 213 2.18 6.78 -17.00
N THR A 214 1.96 6.62 -18.31
CA THR A 214 2.39 7.61 -19.32
C THR A 214 1.71 8.97 -19.17
N GLN A 215 0.59 9.04 -18.45
CA GLN A 215 -0.16 10.28 -18.23
C GLN A 215 0.50 11.24 -17.23
N PHE A 216 1.47 10.77 -16.43
CA PHE A 216 2.07 11.54 -15.34
C PHE A 216 3.35 12.29 -15.72
N GLY A 217 3.91 12.06 -16.91
CA GLY A 217 5.13 12.75 -17.38
C GLY A 217 6.39 12.40 -16.56
N PHE A 218 6.54 11.14 -16.15
CA PHE A 218 7.76 10.67 -15.50
C PHE A 218 8.97 10.79 -16.42
N THR A 219 10.12 11.14 -15.86
CA THR A 219 11.39 11.32 -16.60
C THR A 219 11.84 10.03 -17.28
N LYS A 220 11.63 8.89 -16.60
CA LYS A 220 11.95 7.55 -17.12
C LYS A 220 11.08 6.52 -16.38
N ILE A 221 10.73 5.46 -17.11
CA ILE A 221 10.09 4.27 -16.55
C ILE A 221 10.97 3.07 -16.89
N TYR A 222 11.41 2.37 -15.87
CA TYR A 222 12.03 1.06 -15.95
C TYR A 222 11.05 0.00 -15.50
N THR A 223 11.00 -1.11 -16.20
CA THR A 223 10.19 -2.27 -15.81
C THR A 223 11.06 -3.52 -15.76
N LEU A 224 10.70 -4.49 -14.94
CA LEU A 224 11.42 -5.75 -14.82
C LEU A 224 10.45 -6.90 -14.59
N GLY A 225 10.63 -7.97 -15.35
CA GLY A 225 9.84 -9.20 -15.22
C GLY A 225 9.25 -9.68 -16.54
N ASP A 226 8.74 -10.90 -16.54
CA ASP A 226 8.28 -11.58 -17.76
C ASP A 226 6.96 -10.98 -18.29
N HIS A 227 6.07 -10.53 -17.38
CA HIS A 227 4.81 -9.91 -17.78
C HIS A 227 5.04 -8.55 -18.43
N PHE A 228 5.90 -7.71 -17.85
CA PHE A 228 6.27 -6.44 -18.48
C PHE A 228 7.04 -6.65 -19.79
N ALA A 229 7.90 -7.68 -19.88
CA ALA A 229 8.64 -7.99 -21.11
C ALA A 229 7.73 -8.49 -22.24
N ALA A 230 6.59 -9.06 -21.93
CA ALA A 230 5.61 -9.52 -22.91
C ALA A 230 4.75 -8.41 -23.54
N ILE A 231 4.84 -7.17 -22.99
CA ILE A 231 4.05 -6.03 -23.44
C ILE A 231 4.87 -5.20 -24.45
N SER A 232 4.23 -4.74 -25.52
CA SER A 232 4.83 -3.79 -26.44
C SER A 232 4.88 -2.40 -25.80
N VAL A 233 6.10 -1.95 -25.47
CA VAL A 233 6.32 -0.64 -24.82
C VAL A 233 6.82 0.40 -25.85
N ASN A 234 6.57 1.67 -25.57
CA ASN A 234 7.12 2.79 -26.32
C ASN A 234 8.60 3.03 -25.95
N SER A 235 9.30 3.90 -26.70
CA SER A 235 10.73 4.19 -26.51
C SER A 235 11.10 4.80 -25.16
N ASP A 236 10.13 5.33 -24.42
CA ASP A 236 10.38 6.01 -23.13
C ASP A 236 10.41 5.03 -21.95
N ILE A 237 10.00 3.78 -22.20
CA ILE A 237 10.00 2.70 -21.21
C ILE A 237 11.16 1.75 -21.54
N SER A 238 11.96 1.40 -20.56
CA SER A 238 13.01 0.39 -20.68
C SER A 238 12.63 -0.86 -19.89
N THR A 239 12.74 -2.03 -20.53
CA THR A 239 12.44 -3.33 -19.91
C THR A 239 13.69 -4.22 -20.01
N PRO A 240 14.69 -4.00 -19.13
CA PRO A 240 15.88 -4.84 -19.08
C PRO A 240 15.54 -6.30 -18.75
N SER A 241 16.29 -7.23 -19.31
CA SER A 241 16.01 -8.66 -19.16
C SER A 241 16.47 -9.26 -17.81
N SER A 242 17.15 -8.47 -16.97
CA SER A 242 17.56 -8.89 -15.62
C SER A 242 17.81 -7.69 -14.71
N MET A 243 17.89 -7.95 -13.40
CA MET A 243 18.24 -6.97 -12.39
C MET A 243 19.62 -6.34 -12.63
N GLU A 244 20.58 -7.13 -13.06
CA GLU A 244 21.95 -6.69 -13.36
C GLU A 244 21.97 -5.71 -14.54
N LYS A 245 21.25 -6.03 -15.63
CA LYS A 245 21.10 -5.12 -16.79
C LYS A 245 20.35 -3.86 -16.43
N LEU A 246 19.31 -3.94 -15.59
CA LEU A 246 18.63 -2.76 -15.07
C LEU A 246 19.64 -1.86 -14.31
N GLY A 247 20.45 -2.45 -13.44
CA GLY A 247 21.50 -1.73 -12.72
C GLY A 247 22.56 -1.11 -13.62
N GLU A 248 22.98 -1.80 -14.70
CA GLU A 248 23.88 -1.26 -15.70
C GLU A 248 23.28 -0.04 -16.40
N GLU A 249 22.01 -0.12 -16.84
CA GLU A 249 21.32 1.01 -17.48
C GLU A 249 21.17 2.21 -16.53
N ILE A 250 20.77 1.98 -15.29
CA ILE A 250 20.63 3.05 -14.28
C ILE A 250 21.96 3.78 -14.10
N LYS A 251 23.10 3.06 -14.02
CA LYS A 251 24.44 3.64 -13.85
C LYS A 251 24.95 4.44 -15.06
N THR A 252 24.34 4.28 -16.23
CA THR A 252 24.70 5.11 -17.39
C THR A 252 24.19 6.54 -17.30
N VAL A 253 23.26 6.81 -16.37
CA VAL A 253 22.64 8.12 -16.16
C VAL A 253 23.08 8.67 -14.81
N ASP A 254 23.65 9.88 -14.81
CA ASP A 254 23.96 10.59 -13.57
C ASP A 254 22.68 11.25 -12.99
N TYR A 255 21.93 10.49 -12.22
CA TYR A 255 20.72 10.98 -11.57
C TYR A 255 21.07 11.85 -10.37
N GLN A 256 20.67 13.13 -10.41
CA GLN A 256 20.83 14.10 -9.34
C GLN A 256 19.50 14.76 -9.02
N ASN A 257 19.23 14.97 -7.72
CA ASN A 257 17.98 15.59 -7.24
C ASN A 257 16.72 14.88 -7.78
N THR A 258 16.82 13.56 -7.98
CA THR A 258 15.79 12.71 -8.60
C THR A 258 15.04 11.94 -7.53
N ALA A 259 13.72 11.84 -7.68
CA ALA A 259 12.92 10.91 -6.92
C ALA A 259 12.77 9.59 -7.69
N PHE A 260 12.85 8.47 -6.97
CA PHE A 260 12.63 7.13 -7.48
C PHE A 260 11.50 6.45 -6.72
N LEU A 261 10.57 5.82 -7.44
CA LEU A 261 9.66 4.84 -6.85
C LEU A 261 10.11 3.44 -7.29
N ILE A 262 10.40 2.58 -6.33
CA ILE A 262 10.73 1.17 -6.55
C ILE A 262 9.60 0.33 -5.99
N LYS A 263 8.88 -0.39 -6.89
CA LYS A 263 7.74 -1.23 -6.50
C LYS A 263 7.64 -2.48 -7.36
N GLY A 264 7.23 -3.59 -6.75
CA GLY A 264 7.01 -4.88 -7.41
C GLY A 264 6.64 -5.95 -6.39
N SER A 265 6.20 -7.12 -6.86
CA SER A 265 5.88 -8.24 -5.98
C SER A 265 7.11 -8.73 -5.21
N ARG A 266 6.89 -9.30 -4.03
CA ARG A 266 7.96 -9.74 -3.11
C ARG A 266 9.00 -10.65 -3.76
N GLY A 267 8.55 -11.56 -4.63
CA GLY A 267 9.43 -12.48 -5.35
C GLY A 267 10.40 -11.82 -6.31
N MET A 268 10.12 -10.59 -6.78
CA MET A 268 10.99 -9.81 -7.65
C MET A 268 12.22 -9.25 -6.94
N LYS A 269 12.18 -9.13 -5.60
CA LYS A 269 13.28 -8.59 -4.77
C LYS A 269 13.77 -7.23 -5.26
N MET A 270 12.82 -6.34 -5.57
CA MET A 270 13.09 -5.03 -6.16
C MET A 270 13.91 -4.10 -5.25
N GLU A 271 13.98 -4.37 -3.95
CA GLU A 271 14.84 -3.66 -3.00
C GLU A 271 16.34 -3.67 -3.40
N ARG A 272 16.78 -4.68 -4.16
CA ARG A 272 18.16 -4.77 -4.69
C ARG A 272 18.52 -3.63 -5.64
N VAL A 273 17.52 -2.97 -6.24
CA VAL A 273 17.75 -1.82 -7.13
C VAL A 273 18.41 -0.66 -6.40
N VAL A 274 18.16 -0.52 -5.10
CA VAL A 274 18.75 0.53 -4.26
C VAL A 274 20.28 0.53 -4.32
N ASP A 275 20.91 -0.62 -4.50
CA ASP A 275 22.37 -0.74 -4.57
C ASP A 275 22.96 -0.12 -5.85
N TYR A 276 22.16 0.06 -6.89
CA TYR A 276 22.61 0.62 -8.18
C TYR A 276 22.37 2.14 -8.30
N LEU A 277 21.52 2.71 -7.44
CA LEU A 277 21.24 4.15 -7.36
C LEU A 277 22.22 4.84 -6.44
#